data_c59ce31ec3f1a17f14a31ad8cb93f0df
#
_entry.id   c59ce31ec3f1a17f14a31ad8cb93f0df
#
_cell.length_a   1.000
_cell.length_b   1.000
_cell.length_c   1.000
_cell.angle_alpha   90.00
_cell.angle_beta   90.00
_cell.angle_gamma   90.00
#
_symmetry.space_group_name_H-M   'P 1'
#
loop_
_entity.id
_entity.type
_entity.pdbx_description
1 polymer ?
#
loop_
_entity_poly.entity_id
_entity_poly.type
_entity_poly.pdbx_seq_one_letter_code
_entity_poly.pdbx_strand_id
1 'polypeptide(L)'
;MTKLILEGGAAVNGRRILQNEVPSIIDKVDEILSGLGLVRGEDWDMVGSAGKKKAEDTSGDIDICIKKDRMKEVLGSGDGRMDVYNDLAKYLEGLGYDRYVVQPGFSQVSFGMPINDADDVVQIDFMLVRSLEWSKFTQASPDYTKDESKYKGHVRNVLMMCIVKYCFKRTTKRVTLDDDSIVDGETENFVIRLTDGLY
;
A
#
# COMPACT_ATOMS: atom_id res chain seq x y z
N MET A 1 -9.92 -1.82 -30.91
CA MET A 1 -10.09 -2.70 -29.74
C MET A 1 -9.83 -1.87 -28.51
N THR A 2 -10.88 -1.48 -27.80
CA THR A 2 -10.77 -0.67 -26.56
C THR A 2 -10.29 -1.62 -25.47
N LYS A 3 -9.08 -1.39 -24.96
CA LYS A 3 -8.53 -2.13 -23.82
C LYS A 3 -9.40 -1.77 -22.61
N LEU A 4 -10.28 -2.67 -22.17
CA LEU A 4 -10.96 -2.51 -20.89
C LEU A 4 -9.88 -2.45 -19.81
N ILE A 5 -9.75 -1.30 -19.15
CA ILE A 5 -8.96 -1.16 -17.94
C ILE A 5 -9.80 -1.85 -16.86
N LEU A 6 -9.51 -3.10 -16.58
CA LEU A 6 -10.10 -3.83 -15.46
C LEU A 6 -9.51 -3.22 -14.17
N GLU A 7 -10.32 -2.51 -13.42
CA GLU A 7 -9.96 -2.03 -12.09
C GLU A 7 -9.77 -3.23 -11.16
N GLY A 8 -8.55 -3.38 -10.61
CA GLY A 8 -8.17 -4.42 -9.65
C GLY A 8 -7.94 -5.82 -10.28
N GLY A 9 -7.05 -6.60 -9.71
CA GLY A 9 -6.72 -7.95 -10.19
C GLY A 9 -5.90 -8.04 -11.48
N ALA A 10 -5.58 -6.90 -12.10
CA ALA A 10 -4.96 -6.86 -13.43
C ALA A 10 -3.46 -7.23 -13.45
N ALA A 11 -2.75 -7.09 -12.32
CA ALA A 11 -1.31 -7.32 -12.26
C ALA A 11 -0.96 -8.80 -12.43
N VAL A 12 -1.78 -9.70 -11.88
CA VAL A 12 -1.54 -11.16 -11.90
C VAL A 12 -2.65 -11.93 -12.63
N ASN A 13 -3.54 -11.24 -13.32
CA ASN A 13 -4.70 -11.83 -14.00
C ASN A 13 -5.58 -12.66 -13.04
N GLY A 14 -5.82 -12.11 -11.84
CA GLY A 14 -6.68 -12.70 -10.84
C GLY A 14 -8.16 -12.44 -11.10
N ARG A 15 -9.05 -13.31 -10.58
CA ARG A 15 -10.48 -13.06 -10.56
C ARG A 15 -10.88 -12.05 -9.49
N ARG A 16 -12.09 -11.56 -9.58
CA ARG A 16 -12.67 -10.75 -8.50
C ARG A 16 -12.98 -11.61 -7.26
N ILE A 17 -12.87 -11.00 -6.10
CA ILE A 17 -12.99 -11.61 -4.78
C ILE A 17 -14.38 -11.28 -4.22
N LEU A 18 -15.13 -12.28 -3.81
CA LEU A 18 -16.38 -12.09 -3.08
C LEU A 18 -16.08 -11.65 -1.63
N GLN A 19 -16.94 -10.80 -1.06
CA GLN A 19 -16.68 -10.30 0.29
C GLN A 19 -16.71 -11.39 1.37
N ASN A 20 -17.47 -12.46 1.17
CA ASN A 20 -17.50 -13.60 2.08
C ASN A 20 -16.24 -14.49 2.01
N GLU A 21 -15.42 -14.33 0.96
CA GLU A 21 -14.12 -15.03 0.84
C GLU A 21 -12.99 -14.29 1.56
N VAL A 22 -13.15 -12.98 1.80
CA VAL A 22 -12.10 -12.13 2.38
C VAL A 22 -11.53 -12.70 3.69
N PRO A 23 -12.34 -13.17 4.66
CA PRO A 23 -11.79 -13.72 5.90
C PRO A 23 -10.83 -14.89 5.66
N SER A 24 -11.22 -15.89 4.84
CA SER A 24 -10.37 -17.06 4.56
C SER A 24 -9.11 -16.71 3.77
N ILE A 25 -9.16 -15.67 2.95
CA ILE A 25 -7.98 -15.16 2.23
C ILE A 25 -7.02 -14.47 3.22
N ILE A 26 -7.56 -13.70 4.16
CA ILE A 26 -6.75 -13.05 5.20
C ILE A 26 -6.12 -14.08 6.13
N ASP A 27 -6.79 -15.18 6.45
CA ASP A 27 -6.19 -16.27 7.23
C ASP A 27 -4.97 -16.87 6.51
N LYS A 28 -5.04 -17.07 5.18
CA LYS A 28 -3.88 -17.51 4.37
C LYS A 28 -2.76 -16.46 4.33
N VAL A 29 -3.10 -15.17 4.26
CA VAL A 29 -2.11 -14.08 4.35
C VAL A 29 -1.43 -14.10 5.71
N ASP A 30 -2.19 -14.33 6.78
CA ASP A 30 -1.65 -14.45 8.14
C ASP A 30 -0.67 -15.63 8.27
N GLU A 31 -0.99 -16.78 7.67
CA GLU A 31 -0.07 -17.94 7.61
C GLU A 31 1.25 -17.58 6.91
N ILE A 32 1.19 -16.87 5.77
CA ILE A 32 2.38 -16.43 5.03
C ILE A 32 3.25 -15.50 5.88
N LEU A 33 2.63 -14.49 6.50
CA LEU A 33 3.35 -13.45 7.23
C LEU A 33 3.80 -13.90 8.62
N SER A 34 3.01 -14.74 9.30
CA SER A 34 3.41 -15.36 10.57
C SER A 34 4.58 -16.34 10.39
N GLY A 35 4.69 -16.97 9.22
CA GLY A 35 5.87 -17.77 8.83
C GLY A 35 7.17 -16.96 8.82
N LEU A 36 7.09 -15.65 8.65
CA LEU A 36 8.20 -14.69 8.80
C LEU A 36 8.31 -14.10 10.21
N GLY A 37 7.42 -14.45 11.13
CA GLY A 37 7.36 -13.87 12.47
C GLY A 37 6.75 -12.47 12.53
N LEU A 38 5.95 -12.09 11.52
CA LEU A 38 5.23 -10.81 11.48
C LEU A 38 3.85 -10.96 12.15
N VAL A 39 3.47 -9.98 12.96
CA VAL A 39 2.24 -10.00 13.77
C VAL A 39 1.20 -9.04 13.20
N ARG A 40 -0.01 -9.55 12.98
CA ARG A 40 -1.14 -8.74 12.51
C ARG A 40 -1.52 -7.67 13.54
N GLY A 41 -1.80 -6.46 13.07
CA GLY A 41 -2.10 -5.28 13.90
C GLY A 41 -0.84 -4.56 14.41
N GLU A 42 0.30 -5.25 14.50
CA GLU A 42 1.58 -4.65 14.89
C GLU A 42 2.48 -4.39 13.69
N ASP A 43 2.74 -5.41 12.87
CA ASP A 43 3.67 -5.34 11.75
C ASP A 43 2.97 -5.21 10.40
N TRP A 44 1.73 -5.68 10.29
CA TRP A 44 0.93 -5.62 9.08
C TRP A 44 -0.58 -5.53 9.36
N ASP A 45 -1.35 -5.03 8.40
CA ASP A 45 -2.81 -5.03 8.46
C ASP A 45 -3.45 -4.90 7.07
N MET A 46 -4.73 -5.26 6.97
CA MET A 46 -5.52 -5.08 5.76
C MET A 46 -5.99 -3.62 5.65
N VAL A 47 -5.92 -3.09 4.43
CA VAL A 47 -6.41 -1.75 4.08
C VAL A 47 -7.26 -1.83 2.80
N GLY A 48 -7.56 -0.70 2.17
CA GLY A 48 -8.30 -0.68 0.93
C GLY A 48 -9.80 -0.89 1.11
N SER A 49 -10.46 -1.45 0.10
CA SER A 49 -11.92 -1.58 0.05
C SER A 49 -12.44 -2.99 0.36
N ALA A 50 -11.56 -3.98 0.39
CA ALA A 50 -11.94 -5.36 0.74
C ALA A 50 -12.44 -5.43 2.19
N GLY A 51 -13.40 -6.31 2.47
CA GLY A 51 -13.98 -6.49 3.80
C GLY A 51 -14.93 -5.38 4.28
N LYS A 52 -15.16 -4.32 3.48
CA LYS A 52 -16.03 -3.18 3.82
C LYS A 52 -17.25 -3.04 2.93
N LYS A 53 -17.35 -3.81 1.90
CA LYS A 53 -18.43 -3.79 0.95
C LYS A 53 -19.54 -4.74 1.42
N LYS A 54 -20.73 -4.64 0.82
CA LYS A 54 -21.81 -5.59 1.06
C LYS A 54 -21.42 -6.98 0.60
N ALA A 55 -22.06 -8.01 1.18
CA ALA A 55 -21.73 -9.40 0.89
C ALA A 55 -21.79 -9.78 -0.59
N GLU A 56 -22.70 -9.16 -1.34
CA GLU A 56 -22.89 -9.34 -2.77
C GLU A 56 -21.88 -8.60 -3.66
N ASP A 57 -21.16 -7.63 -3.10
CA ASP A 57 -20.16 -6.87 -3.83
C ASP A 57 -18.87 -7.67 -4.00
N THR A 58 -18.03 -7.23 -4.94
CA THR A 58 -16.72 -7.83 -5.18
C THR A 58 -15.58 -6.82 -5.06
N SER A 59 -14.39 -7.28 -4.69
CA SER A 59 -13.13 -6.53 -4.79
C SER A 59 -12.26 -7.08 -5.92
N GLY A 60 -11.38 -6.26 -6.48
CA GLY A 60 -10.42 -6.69 -7.51
C GLY A 60 -9.17 -7.30 -6.91
N ASP A 61 -8.81 -6.83 -5.73
CA ASP A 61 -7.60 -7.13 -4.99
C ASP A 61 -7.84 -7.05 -3.48
N ILE A 62 -6.85 -7.49 -2.70
CA ILE A 62 -6.74 -7.24 -1.27
C ILE A 62 -5.43 -6.53 -1.00
N ASP A 63 -5.54 -5.34 -0.42
CA ASP A 63 -4.41 -4.50 -0.05
C ASP A 63 -3.94 -4.82 1.37
N ILE A 64 -2.67 -5.17 1.54
CA ILE A 64 -2.03 -5.46 2.82
C ILE A 64 -0.86 -4.49 3.02
N CYS A 65 -0.94 -3.64 4.04
CA CYS A 65 0.17 -2.79 4.46
C CYS A 65 1.09 -3.55 5.42
N ILE A 66 2.40 -3.51 5.17
CA ILE A 66 3.41 -4.18 6.00
C ILE A 66 4.50 -3.16 6.32
N LYS A 67 4.92 -3.08 7.60
CA LYS A 67 6.05 -2.24 7.99
C LYS A 67 7.31 -2.64 7.24
N LYS A 68 7.83 -1.72 6.43
CA LYS A 68 8.98 -1.99 5.56
C LYS A 68 10.22 -2.41 6.34
N ASP A 69 10.49 -1.74 7.47
CA ASP A 69 11.68 -2.01 8.27
C ASP A 69 11.61 -3.41 8.92
N ARG A 70 10.42 -3.84 9.36
CA ARG A 70 10.21 -5.19 9.87
C ARG A 70 10.36 -6.24 8.77
N MET A 71 9.77 -6.00 7.59
CA MET A 71 9.94 -6.90 6.45
C MET A 71 11.43 -7.04 6.07
N LYS A 72 12.16 -5.93 6.03
CA LYS A 72 13.59 -5.92 5.76
C LYS A 72 14.38 -6.73 6.79
N GLU A 73 14.05 -6.59 8.08
CA GLU A 73 14.69 -7.32 9.18
C GLU A 73 14.47 -8.82 9.05
N VAL A 74 13.21 -9.27 8.90
CA VAL A 74 12.87 -10.71 8.88
C VAL A 74 13.37 -11.43 7.62
N LEU A 75 13.49 -10.72 6.50
CA LEU A 75 14.07 -11.25 5.26
C LEU A 75 15.60 -11.15 5.23
N GLY A 76 16.23 -10.43 6.17
CA GLY A 76 17.66 -10.15 6.14
C GLY A 76 18.11 -9.35 4.92
N SER A 77 17.23 -8.47 4.40
CA SER A 77 17.46 -7.74 3.16
C SER A 77 18.53 -6.67 3.31
N GLY A 78 19.31 -6.44 2.25
CA GLY A 78 20.33 -5.39 2.16
C GLY A 78 19.74 -3.96 2.20
N ASP A 79 20.63 -2.96 2.05
CA ASP A 79 20.27 -1.53 2.07
C ASP A 79 19.85 -0.98 0.70
N GLY A 80 19.99 -1.78 -0.34
CA GLY A 80 19.55 -1.39 -1.68
C GLY A 80 18.04 -1.13 -1.75
N ARG A 81 17.66 -0.11 -2.52
CA ARG A 81 16.25 0.28 -2.68
C ARG A 81 15.35 -0.88 -3.10
N MET A 82 15.89 -1.81 -3.88
CA MET A 82 15.16 -2.94 -4.46
C MET A 82 15.23 -4.21 -3.62
N ASP A 83 16.19 -4.32 -2.70
CA ASP A 83 16.53 -5.57 -2.05
C ASP A 83 15.33 -6.21 -1.36
N VAL A 84 14.65 -5.47 -0.49
CA VAL A 84 13.48 -5.99 0.24
C VAL A 84 12.33 -6.44 -0.67
N TYR A 85 12.13 -5.79 -1.81
CA TYR A 85 11.07 -6.20 -2.76
C TYR A 85 11.46 -7.48 -3.49
N ASN A 86 12.72 -7.60 -3.90
CA ASN A 86 13.23 -8.79 -4.56
C ASN A 86 13.26 -9.99 -3.61
N ASP A 87 13.65 -9.77 -2.35
CA ASP A 87 13.71 -10.84 -1.35
C ASP A 87 12.29 -11.29 -0.94
N LEU A 88 11.34 -10.36 -0.83
CA LEU A 88 9.93 -10.69 -0.64
C LEU A 88 9.37 -11.51 -1.82
N ALA A 89 9.69 -11.12 -3.06
CA ALA A 89 9.28 -11.88 -4.23
C ALA A 89 9.86 -13.30 -4.24
N LYS A 90 11.15 -13.46 -3.92
CA LYS A 90 11.78 -14.79 -3.78
C LYS A 90 11.16 -15.62 -2.67
N TYR A 91 10.81 -14.99 -1.54
CA TYR A 91 10.13 -15.68 -0.46
C TYR A 91 8.77 -16.23 -0.91
N LEU A 92 7.96 -15.40 -1.60
CA LEU A 92 6.68 -15.81 -2.16
C LEU A 92 6.84 -16.92 -3.21
N GLU A 93 7.84 -16.82 -4.08
CA GLU A 93 8.17 -17.87 -5.05
C GLU A 93 8.55 -19.19 -4.35
N GLY A 94 9.33 -19.12 -3.28
CA GLY A 94 9.68 -20.28 -2.44
C GLY A 94 8.47 -20.97 -1.77
N LEU A 95 7.36 -20.22 -1.57
CA LEU A 95 6.07 -20.76 -1.11
C LEU A 95 5.17 -21.28 -2.25
N GLY A 96 5.63 -21.17 -3.50
CA GLY A 96 4.88 -21.64 -4.68
C GLY A 96 4.01 -20.56 -5.33
N TYR A 97 4.13 -19.28 -4.92
CA TYR A 97 3.45 -18.14 -5.57
C TYR A 97 4.31 -17.60 -6.71
N ASP A 98 4.26 -18.21 -7.87
CA ASP A 98 5.08 -17.91 -9.04
C ASP A 98 4.56 -16.74 -9.91
N ARG A 99 3.29 -16.34 -9.70
CA ARG A 99 2.67 -15.21 -10.39
C ARG A 99 2.81 -13.97 -9.54
N TYR A 100 3.85 -13.17 -9.76
CA TYR A 100 4.05 -11.91 -9.02
C TYR A 100 4.56 -10.77 -9.90
N VAL A 101 4.32 -9.53 -9.46
CA VAL A 101 4.81 -8.30 -10.08
C VAL A 101 5.40 -7.39 -9.01
N VAL A 102 6.67 -7.02 -9.15
CA VAL A 102 7.35 -6.08 -8.26
C VAL A 102 7.17 -4.65 -8.79
N GLN A 103 6.57 -3.79 -7.99
CA GLN A 103 6.26 -2.40 -8.34
C GLN A 103 6.86 -1.40 -7.33
N PRO A 104 8.18 -1.17 -7.34
CA PRO A 104 8.84 -0.35 -6.31
C PRO A 104 8.41 1.13 -6.34
N GLY A 105 7.95 1.62 -7.50
CA GLY A 105 7.38 2.96 -7.64
C GLY A 105 6.11 3.17 -6.82
N PHE A 106 5.39 2.08 -6.54
CA PHE A 106 4.20 2.04 -5.67
C PHE A 106 4.50 1.41 -4.31
N SER A 107 5.77 1.07 -4.01
CA SER A 107 6.19 0.37 -2.79
C SER A 107 5.48 -0.98 -2.59
N GLN A 108 5.24 -1.74 -3.66
CA GLN A 108 4.32 -2.86 -3.70
C GLN A 108 4.92 -4.10 -4.38
N VAL A 109 4.53 -5.27 -3.88
CA VAL A 109 4.66 -6.56 -4.55
C VAL A 109 3.26 -7.16 -4.65
N SER A 110 2.75 -7.31 -5.88
CA SER A 110 1.47 -7.96 -6.17
C SER A 110 1.72 -9.42 -6.49
N PHE A 111 0.93 -10.33 -5.93
CA PHE A 111 1.02 -11.74 -6.26
C PHE A 111 -0.34 -12.41 -6.37
N GLY A 112 -0.36 -13.52 -7.11
CA GLY A 112 -1.55 -14.34 -7.31
C GLY A 112 -1.62 -15.42 -6.24
N MET A 113 -2.69 -15.42 -5.43
CA MET A 113 -2.94 -16.43 -4.42
C MET A 113 -4.02 -17.41 -4.92
N PRO A 114 -3.74 -18.71 -5.05
CA PRO A 114 -4.76 -19.71 -5.35
C PRO A 114 -5.68 -19.91 -4.15
N ILE A 115 -6.99 -19.96 -4.42
CA ILE A 115 -8.00 -20.11 -3.38
C ILE A 115 -8.49 -21.54 -3.29
N ASN A 116 -9.11 -22.07 -4.33
CA ASN A 116 -9.66 -23.43 -4.36
C ASN A 116 -8.76 -24.39 -5.16
N ASP A 117 -8.26 -23.92 -6.30
CA ASP A 117 -7.35 -24.67 -7.18
C ASP A 117 -6.31 -23.69 -7.79
N ALA A 118 -5.37 -24.24 -8.56
CA ALA A 118 -4.26 -23.47 -9.12
C ALA A 118 -4.69 -22.39 -10.13
N ASP A 119 -5.86 -22.52 -10.72
CA ASP A 119 -6.40 -21.59 -11.71
C ASP A 119 -7.35 -20.55 -11.08
N ASP A 120 -7.88 -20.83 -9.88
CA ASP A 120 -8.75 -19.92 -9.11
C ASP A 120 -7.91 -18.92 -8.30
N VAL A 121 -7.30 -17.96 -8.98
CA VAL A 121 -6.32 -17.02 -8.44
C VAL A 121 -6.95 -15.68 -8.11
N VAL A 122 -6.63 -15.12 -6.94
CA VAL A 122 -6.95 -13.75 -6.54
C VAL A 122 -5.67 -12.93 -6.37
N GLN A 123 -5.78 -11.61 -6.55
CA GLN A 123 -4.63 -10.71 -6.37
C GLN A 123 -4.52 -10.24 -4.92
N ILE A 124 -3.33 -10.37 -4.37
CA ILE A 124 -2.93 -9.79 -3.09
C ILE A 124 -1.82 -8.78 -3.33
N ASP A 125 -1.95 -7.60 -2.75
CA ASP A 125 -0.99 -6.52 -2.86
C ASP A 125 -0.28 -6.27 -1.52
N PHE A 126 0.98 -6.69 -1.41
CA PHE A 126 1.82 -6.38 -0.27
C PHE A 126 2.48 -5.01 -0.45
N MET A 127 2.01 -4.02 0.29
CA MET A 127 2.52 -2.65 0.28
C MET A 127 3.49 -2.42 1.44
N LEU A 128 4.75 -2.16 1.13
CA LEU A 128 5.77 -1.90 2.15
C LEU A 128 5.75 -0.42 2.55
N VAL A 129 5.32 -0.15 3.78
CA VAL A 129 5.04 1.19 4.31
C VAL A 129 5.92 1.51 5.51
N ARG A 130 6.17 2.80 5.77
CA ARG A 130 6.90 3.22 6.97
C ARG A 130 6.03 3.27 8.21
N SER A 131 4.77 3.69 8.05
CA SER A 131 3.81 3.81 9.13
C SER A 131 2.53 3.04 8.80
N LEU A 132 2.25 2.03 9.60
CA LEU A 132 1.03 1.24 9.47
C LEU A 132 -0.20 2.10 9.75
N GLU A 133 -0.19 2.89 10.83
CA GLU A 133 -1.29 3.79 11.22
C GLU A 133 -1.60 4.82 10.13
N TRP A 134 -0.54 5.43 9.56
CA TRP A 134 -0.73 6.37 8.46
C TRP A 134 -1.36 5.69 7.23
N SER A 135 -0.92 4.50 6.89
CA SER A 135 -1.46 3.76 5.76
C SER A 135 -2.90 3.30 6.00
N LYS A 136 -3.23 2.85 7.21
CA LYS A 136 -4.61 2.54 7.62
C LYS A 136 -5.52 3.76 7.49
N PHE A 137 -5.05 4.93 7.93
CA PHE A 137 -5.80 6.18 7.80
C PHE A 137 -5.99 6.59 6.34
N THR A 138 -4.93 6.61 5.53
CA THR A 138 -4.97 7.11 4.15
C THR A 138 -5.69 6.17 3.19
N GLN A 139 -5.58 4.87 3.41
CA GLN A 139 -6.14 3.83 2.55
C GLN A 139 -7.48 3.29 3.05
N ALA A 140 -8.09 4.03 3.99
CA ALA A 140 -9.44 3.74 4.47
C ALA A 140 -9.60 2.31 5.03
N SER A 141 -8.67 1.90 5.91
CA SER A 141 -8.83 0.68 6.71
C SER A 141 -10.21 0.65 7.41
N PRO A 142 -10.78 -0.52 7.70
CA PRO A 142 -12.00 -0.66 8.48
C PRO A 142 -11.99 0.13 9.80
N ASP A 143 -10.83 0.28 10.43
CA ASP A 143 -10.67 1.04 11.68
C ASP A 143 -11.00 2.53 11.53
N TYR A 144 -10.79 3.09 10.33
CA TYR A 144 -10.94 4.53 10.05
C TYR A 144 -12.10 4.87 9.14
N THR A 145 -12.77 3.88 8.56
CA THR A 145 -13.85 4.10 7.60
C THR A 145 -15.02 3.18 7.91
N LYS A 146 -16.14 3.77 8.30
CA LYS A 146 -17.38 3.02 8.49
C LYS A 146 -17.94 2.57 7.13
N ASP A 147 -18.68 1.46 7.13
CA ASP A 147 -19.21 0.78 5.95
C ASP A 147 -20.06 1.68 5.02
N GLU A 148 -20.65 2.74 5.57
CA GLU A 148 -21.50 3.68 4.84
C GLU A 148 -20.74 4.83 4.14
N SER A 149 -19.42 4.88 4.24
CA SER A 149 -18.66 5.93 3.59
C SER A 149 -18.75 5.82 2.07
N LYS A 150 -19.46 6.76 1.45
CA LYS A 150 -19.55 6.89 -0.02
C LYS A 150 -18.19 7.28 -0.67
N TYR A 151 -17.23 7.69 0.13
CA TYR A 151 -15.94 8.18 -0.37
C TYR A 151 -14.89 7.08 -0.27
N LYS A 152 -14.38 6.67 -1.42
CA LYS A 152 -13.20 5.79 -1.51
C LYS A 152 -12.00 6.45 -0.84
N GLY A 153 -11.06 5.67 -0.29
CA GLY A 153 -9.82 6.19 0.32
C GLY A 153 -9.06 7.15 -0.59
N HIS A 154 -9.11 6.91 -1.91
CA HIS A 154 -8.55 7.80 -2.92
C HIS A 154 -9.05 9.26 -2.81
N VAL A 155 -10.32 9.51 -2.53
CA VAL A 155 -10.86 10.87 -2.37
C VAL A 155 -10.23 11.58 -1.17
N ARG A 156 -10.03 10.86 -0.06
CA ARG A 156 -9.32 11.38 1.13
C ARG A 156 -7.88 11.75 0.80
N ASN A 157 -7.18 10.90 0.06
CA ASN A 157 -5.81 11.15 -0.37
C ASN A 157 -5.71 12.38 -1.28
N VAL A 158 -6.59 12.50 -2.26
CA VAL A 158 -6.66 13.68 -3.12
C VAL A 158 -6.91 14.95 -2.30
N LEU A 159 -7.86 14.91 -1.36
CA LEU A 159 -8.15 16.05 -0.48
C LEU A 159 -6.92 16.44 0.35
N MET A 160 -6.23 15.49 0.97
CA MET A 160 -5.01 15.75 1.74
C MET A 160 -3.90 16.34 0.88
N MET A 161 -3.69 15.80 -0.32
CA MET A 161 -2.71 16.37 -1.26
C MET A 161 -3.06 17.80 -1.67
N CYS A 162 -4.35 18.11 -1.86
CA CYS A 162 -4.82 19.46 -2.13
C CYS A 162 -4.56 20.40 -0.94
N ILE A 163 -4.87 19.95 0.28
CA ILE A 163 -4.62 20.75 1.50
C ILE A 163 -3.13 21.07 1.61
N VAL A 164 -2.25 20.08 1.46
CA VAL A 164 -0.80 20.29 1.52
C VAL A 164 -0.33 21.24 0.43
N LYS A 165 -0.78 21.05 -0.81
CA LYS A 165 -0.41 21.90 -1.93
C LYS A 165 -0.85 23.37 -1.75
N TYR A 166 -2.02 23.61 -1.15
CA TYR A 166 -2.59 24.95 -1.06
C TYR A 166 -2.34 25.63 0.28
N CYS A 167 -2.28 24.89 1.39
CA CYS A 167 -2.04 25.45 2.72
C CYS A 167 -0.55 25.60 3.05
N PHE A 168 0.29 24.69 2.52
CA PHE A 168 1.74 24.73 2.71
C PHE A 168 2.42 25.18 1.42
N LYS A 169 2.04 26.37 0.94
CA LYS A 169 2.71 26.98 -0.20
C LYS A 169 4.19 27.19 0.13
N ARG A 170 5.03 26.87 -0.85
CA ARG A 170 6.45 27.17 -0.88
C ARG A 170 6.65 28.65 -0.51
N THR A 171 7.03 28.93 0.71
CA THR A 171 7.42 30.28 1.13
C THR A 171 8.91 30.37 0.90
N THR A 172 9.29 30.98 -0.21
CA THR A 172 10.67 31.43 -0.40
C THR A 172 10.86 32.58 0.60
N LYS A 173 11.58 32.31 1.70
CA LYS A 173 12.01 33.37 2.59
C LYS A 173 13.08 34.17 1.84
N ARG A 174 12.77 35.41 1.48
CA ARG A 174 13.79 36.35 1.05
C ARG A 174 14.54 36.81 2.29
N VAL A 175 15.82 36.60 2.30
CA VAL A 175 16.72 37.01 3.38
C VAL A 175 17.49 38.23 2.83
N THR A 176 17.38 39.36 3.53
CA THR A 176 18.22 40.55 3.25
C THR A 176 19.52 40.37 4.02
N LEU A 177 20.65 40.39 3.32
CA LEU A 177 21.98 40.33 3.92
C LEU A 177 22.43 41.69 4.42
N ASP A 178 23.51 41.77 5.18
CA ASP A 178 24.06 43.02 5.76
C ASP A 178 24.49 44.06 4.70
N ASP A 179 24.65 43.64 3.46
CA ASP A 179 24.96 44.48 2.30
C ASP A 179 23.74 44.93 1.50
N ASP A 180 22.53 44.79 2.07
CA ASP A 180 21.24 45.04 1.44
C ASP A 180 20.91 44.18 0.22
N SER A 181 21.74 43.18 -0.08
CA SER A 181 21.40 42.20 -1.12
C SER A 181 20.29 41.26 -0.64
N ILE A 182 19.40 40.87 -1.55
CA ILE A 182 18.30 39.94 -1.28
C ILE A 182 18.66 38.60 -1.90
N VAL A 183 18.76 37.57 -1.08
CA VAL A 183 18.95 36.22 -1.54
C VAL A 183 17.73 35.34 -1.24
N ASP A 184 17.46 34.38 -2.10
CA ASP A 184 16.45 33.36 -1.82
C ASP A 184 17.00 32.44 -0.73
N GLY A 185 16.38 32.48 0.44
CA GLY A 185 16.71 31.58 1.56
C GLY A 185 16.26 30.14 1.27
N GLU A 186 16.65 29.23 2.15
CA GLU A 186 16.25 27.82 2.06
C GLU A 186 14.73 27.69 2.05
N THR A 187 14.24 26.92 1.11
CA THR A 187 12.83 26.58 0.96
C THR A 187 12.54 25.30 1.72
N GLU A 188 11.75 25.37 2.78
CA GLU A 188 11.18 24.17 3.39
C GLU A 188 10.12 23.62 2.44
N ASN A 189 10.35 22.41 1.93
CA ASN A 189 9.41 21.69 1.10
C ASN A 189 8.72 20.60 1.94
N PHE A 190 7.44 20.78 2.18
CA PHE A 190 6.64 19.71 2.76
C PHE A 190 6.15 18.78 1.64
N VAL A 191 6.40 17.48 1.79
CA VAL A 191 5.93 16.46 0.86
C VAL A 191 5.09 15.45 1.62
N ILE A 192 3.84 15.28 1.22
CA ILE A 192 3.04 14.13 1.66
C ILE A 192 3.27 12.97 0.71
N ARG A 193 3.65 11.84 1.27
CA ARG A 193 3.66 10.55 0.57
C ARG A 193 2.61 9.66 1.20
N LEU A 194 1.87 8.95 0.36
CA LEU A 194 0.80 8.04 0.82
C LEU A 194 1.33 6.91 1.70
N THR A 195 2.57 6.48 1.46
CA THR A 195 3.23 5.40 2.20
C THR A 195 3.93 5.86 3.47
N ASP A 196 4.32 7.14 3.54
CA ASP A 196 5.30 7.59 4.52
C ASP A 196 4.80 8.71 5.44
N GLY A 197 3.76 9.42 5.04
CA GLY A 197 3.24 10.56 5.78
C GLY A 197 3.77 11.91 5.31
N LEU A 198 3.73 12.91 6.19
CA LEU A 198 4.19 14.27 5.95
C LEU A 198 5.69 14.39 6.29
N TYR A 199 6.45 15.01 5.40
CA TYR A 199 7.87 15.36 5.56
C TYR A 199 8.08 16.85 5.38
#